data_55563678947cad95a7082a0ec60a2953
#
_entry.id   55563678947cad95a7082a0ec60a2953
#
_cell.length_a   1.000
_cell.length_b   1.000
_cell.length_c   1.000
_cell.angle_alpha   90.00
_cell.angle_beta   90.00
_cell.angle_gamma   90.00
#
_symmetry.space_group_name_H-M   'P 1'
#
loop_
_entity.id
_entity.type
_entity.pdbx_description
1 polymer ?
#
loop_
_entity_poly.entity_id
_entity_poly.type
_entity_poly.pdbx_seq_one_letter_code
_entity_poly.pdbx_strand_id
1 'polypeptide(L)'
;MTMLFKNEDASLELDIVNYEFPPDGGEADSDDRNWLILRATWINEDGEIVKDSNSCLLTYELREMTAGLKVLNAGIKTEYASAFVEPYFELAAQADGDDFRVAVSFFLPNTMDGDDTAELEARMTKAEMTALIDELDQLCAKYPDRT
;
A
#
# COMPACT_ATOMS: atom_id res chain seq x y z
N MET A 1 6.92 10.61 -3.25
CA MET A 1 6.85 9.16 -3.53
C MET A 1 5.52 8.62 -3.04
N THR A 2 4.63 8.32 -3.95
CA THR A 2 3.27 7.88 -3.63
C THR A 2 2.90 6.65 -4.42
N MET A 3 2.01 5.83 -3.85
CA MET A 3 1.36 4.74 -4.54
C MET A 3 0.00 5.26 -5.00
N LEU A 4 -0.25 5.26 -6.30
CA LEU A 4 -1.50 5.75 -6.86
C LEU A 4 -2.26 4.62 -7.53
N PHE A 5 -3.51 4.43 -7.09
CA PHE A 5 -4.45 3.47 -7.67
C PHE A 5 -5.69 4.24 -8.10
N LYS A 6 -6.09 4.07 -9.35
CA LYS A 6 -7.25 4.80 -9.87
C LYS A 6 -7.99 4.01 -10.94
N ASN A 7 -9.28 4.27 -11.02
CA ASN A 7 -10.12 3.82 -12.13
C ASN A 7 -10.93 5.02 -12.64
N GLU A 8 -11.95 4.78 -13.46
CA GLU A 8 -12.76 5.84 -14.02
C GLU A 8 -13.58 6.61 -12.96
N ASP A 9 -13.87 5.97 -11.83
CA ASP A 9 -14.80 6.49 -10.83
C ASP A 9 -14.12 7.03 -9.58
N ALA A 10 -12.95 6.48 -9.20
CA ALA A 10 -12.35 6.78 -7.90
C ALA A 10 -10.83 6.73 -7.98
N SER A 11 -10.16 7.29 -6.96
CA SER A 11 -8.71 7.17 -6.81
C SER A 11 -8.32 7.05 -5.35
N LEU A 12 -7.28 6.27 -5.11
CA LEU A 12 -6.65 6.12 -3.80
C LEU A 12 -5.15 6.37 -3.95
N GLU A 13 -4.68 7.39 -3.26
CA GLU A 13 -3.26 7.71 -3.20
C GLU A 13 -2.76 7.40 -1.79
N LEU A 14 -1.71 6.62 -1.70
CA LEU A 14 -1.10 6.24 -0.43
C LEU A 14 0.34 6.72 -0.40
N ASP A 15 0.74 7.39 0.68
CA ASP A 15 2.13 7.69 0.92
C ASP A 15 2.51 7.28 2.34
N ILE A 16 3.81 7.10 2.56
CA ILE A 16 4.35 6.80 3.88
C ILE A 16 4.85 8.11 4.47
N VAL A 17 4.28 8.49 5.61
CA VAL A 17 4.63 9.74 6.28
C VAL A 17 5.96 9.60 7.01
N ASN A 18 6.10 8.53 7.82
CA ASN A 18 7.27 8.25 8.64
C ASN A 18 7.06 6.93 9.37
N TYR A 19 8.06 6.51 10.13
CA TYR A 19 7.87 5.49 11.14
C TYR A 19 6.92 6.01 12.23
N GLU A 20 6.16 5.10 12.84
CA GLU A 20 5.28 5.46 13.96
C GLU A 20 6.06 5.93 15.18
N PHE A 21 7.18 5.26 15.48
CA PHE A 21 8.03 5.60 16.62
C PHE A 21 9.37 6.17 16.16
N PRO A 22 10.05 6.99 17.00
CA PRO A 22 11.40 7.45 16.70
C PRO A 22 12.40 6.27 16.70
N PRO A 23 13.62 6.44 16.18
CA PRO A 23 14.59 5.35 16.04
C PRO A 23 14.88 4.55 17.31
N ASP A 24 14.77 5.18 18.48
CA ASP A 24 14.99 4.56 19.77
C ASP A 24 13.68 4.36 20.56
N GLY A 25 12.53 4.60 19.92
CA GLY A 25 11.22 4.43 20.56
C GLY A 25 10.75 2.99 20.51
N GLY A 26 9.76 2.67 21.35
CA GLY A 26 9.22 1.33 21.45
C GLY A 26 10.20 0.36 22.10
N GLU A 27 9.86 -0.92 22.06
CA GLU A 27 10.71 -1.97 22.60
C GLU A 27 11.72 -2.45 21.56
N ALA A 28 13.00 -2.56 21.96
CA ALA A 28 13.99 -3.23 21.14
C ALA A 28 13.60 -4.70 20.98
N ASP A 29 13.93 -5.30 19.86
CA ASP A 29 13.61 -6.69 19.52
C ASP A 29 12.11 -6.96 19.32
N SER A 30 11.30 -5.89 19.17
CA SER A 30 9.88 -6.01 18.81
C SER A 30 9.64 -5.34 17.45
N ASP A 31 8.41 -5.47 16.92
CA ASP A 31 8.02 -4.81 15.68
C ASP A 31 7.76 -3.30 15.84
N ASP A 32 7.77 -2.78 17.07
CA ASP A 32 7.42 -1.38 17.37
C ASP A 32 8.19 -0.38 16.49
N ARG A 33 9.49 -0.62 16.29
CA ARG A 33 10.34 0.29 15.52
C ARG A 33 10.14 0.22 14.02
N ASN A 34 9.37 -0.77 13.55
CA ASN A 34 9.18 -1.04 12.13
C ASN A 34 7.79 -0.71 11.61
N TRP A 35 6.89 -0.19 12.45
CA TRP A 35 5.58 0.27 12.00
C TRP A 35 5.71 1.58 11.23
N LEU A 36 5.04 1.64 10.10
CA LEU A 36 5.00 2.80 9.20
C LEU A 36 3.61 3.41 9.22
N ILE A 37 3.55 4.74 9.21
CA ILE A 37 2.31 5.48 9.10
C ILE A 37 2.00 5.68 7.61
N LEU A 38 0.89 5.11 7.16
CA LEU A 38 0.37 5.33 5.82
C LEU A 38 -0.67 6.44 5.85
N ARG A 39 -0.56 7.37 4.91
CA ARG A 39 -1.55 8.44 4.72
C ARG A 39 -2.26 8.22 3.41
N ALA A 40 -3.60 8.23 3.47
CA ALA A 40 -4.46 8.01 2.33
C ALA A 40 -5.14 9.31 1.90
N THR A 41 -5.21 9.54 0.60
CA THR A 41 -6.09 10.51 -0.01
C THR A 41 -7.06 9.73 -0.89
N TRP A 42 -8.30 9.64 -0.46
CA TRP A 42 -9.36 8.89 -1.13
C TRP A 42 -10.33 9.85 -1.81
N ILE A 43 -10.50 9.71 -3.11
CA ILE A 43 -11.51 10.43 -3.87
C ILE A 43 -12.54 9.41 -4.33
N ASN A 44 -13.74 9.46 -3.76
CA ASN A 44 -14.79 8.48 -4.05
C ASN A 44 -15.53 8.80 -5.35
N GLU A 45 -16.52 7.96 -5.68
CA GLU A 45 -17.31 8.10 -6.91
C GLU A 45 -18.05 9.42 -7.03
N ASP A 46 -18.39 10.02 -5.88
CA ASP A 46 -19.10 11.31 -5.83
C ASP A 46 -18.16 12.50 -5.92
N GLY A 47 -16.86 12.27 -6.00
CA GLY A 47 -15.84 13.32 -6.02
C GLY A 47 -15.48 13.87 -4.65
N GLU A 48 -15.97 13.26 -3.58
CA GLU A 48 -15.63 13.64 -2.21
C GLU A 48 -14.19 13.23 -1.90
N ILE A 49 -13.46 14.12 -1.25
CA ILE A 49 -12.07 13.89 -0.87
C ILE A 49 -12.01 13.59 0.62
N VAL A 50 -11.49 12.42 0.96
CA VAL A 50 -11.28 11.99 2.35
C VAL A 50 -9.80 11.74 2.56
N LYS A 51 -9.25 12.31 3.62
CA LYS A 51 -7.85 12.11 4.02
C LYS A 51 -7.80 11.46 5.40
N ASP A 52 -6.99 10.44 5.53
CA ASP A 52 -6.84 9.72 6.78
C ASP A 52 -5.46 9.07 6.85
N SER A 53 -5.09 8.58 8.02
CA SER A 53 -3.83 7.88 8.21
C SER A 53 -3.99 6.71 9.16
N ASN A 54 -3.12 5.73 9.02
CA ASN A 54 -3.14 4.52 9.82
C ASN A 54 -1.72 3.92 9.89
N SER A 55 -1.29 3.54 11.08
CA SER A 55 -0.03 2.83 11.29
C SER A 55 -0.28 1.34 11.15
N CYS A 56 -0.24 0.83 9.93
CA CYS A 56 -0.72 -0.51 9.63
C CYS A 56 0.23 -1.38 8.80
N LEU A 57 1.42 -0.89 8.49
CA LEU A 57 2.34 -1.62 7.63
C LEU A 57 3.72 -1.67 8.26
N LEU A 58 4.27 -2.89 8.37
CA LEU A 58 5.64 -3.08 8.85
C LEU A 58 6.64 -2.95 7.69
N THR A 59 7.85 -2.53 7.99
CA THR A 59 8.90 -2.34 6.98
C THR A 59 9.14 -3.60 6.17
N TYR A 60 9.20 -4.77 6.83
CA TYR A 60 9.41 -6.02 6.11
C TYR A 60 8.18 -6.43 5.28
N GLU A 61 6.97 -6.02 5.66
CA GLU A 61 5.78 -6.26 4.85
C GLU A 61 5.80 -5.42 3.57
N LEU A 62 6.27 -4.18 3.66
CA LEU A 62 6.50 -3.33 2.49
C LEU A 62 7.49 -4.00 1.54
N ARG A 63 8.57 -4.54 2.07
CA ARG A 63 9.59 -5.24 1.28
C ARG A 63 9.04 -6.51 0.65
N GLU A 64 8.27 -7.30 1.38
CA GLU A 64 7.65 -8.53 0.87
C GLU A 64 6.64 -8.25 -0.23
N MET A 65 5.83 -7.21 -0.07
CA MET A 65 4.87 -6.77 -1.09
C MET A 65 5.61 -6.37 -2.36
N THR A 66 6.68 -5.59 -2.23
CA THR A 66 7.50 -5.16 -3.37
C THR A 66 8.08 -6.36 -4.11
N ALA A 67 8.61 -7.34 -3.38
CA ALA A 67 9.14 -8.57 -3.96
C ALA A 67 8.05 -9.37 -4.67
N GLY A 68 6.87 -9.47 -4.08
CA GLY A 68 5.73 -10.19 -4.66
C GLY A 68 5.27 -9.56 -5.98
N LEU A 69 5.22 -8.25 -6.03
CA LEU A 69 4.84 -7.55 -7.27
C LEU A 69 5.92 -7.66 -8.34
N LYS A 70 7.20 -7.71 -7.98
CA LYS A 70 8.29 -7.96 -8.94
C LYS A 70 8.16 -9.34 -9.58
N VAL A 71 7.83 -10.35 -8.79
CA VAL A 71 7.64 -11.73 -9.27
C VAL A 71 6.45 -11.81 -10.23
N LEU A 72 5.36 -11.12 -9.90
CA LEU A 72 4.19 -11.00 -10.78
C LEU A 72 4.54 -10.28 -12.07
N ASN A 73 5.23 -9.14 -11.98
CA ASN A 73 5.61 -8.32 -13.14
C ASN A 73 6.57 -9.06 -14.07
N ALA A 74 7.41 -9.93 -13.53
CA ALA A 74 8.34 -10.75 -14.30
C ALA A 74 7.67 -11.97 -14.96
N GLY A 75 6.39 -12.21 -14.68
CA GLY A 75 5.67 -13.35 -15.25
C GLY A 75 5.97 -14.69 -14.60
N ILE A 76 6.68 -14.69 -13.46
CA ILE A 76 7.01 -15.92 -12.73
C ILE A 76 5.77 -16.47 -12.02
N LYS A 77 4.90 -15.57 -11.51
CA LYS A 77 3.60 -15.91 -10.95
C LYS A 77 2.52 -15.10 -11.65
N THR A 78 1.29 -15.58 -11.58
CA THR A 78 0.14 -14.93 -12.22
C THR A 78 -0.69 -14.08 -11.26
N GLU A 79 -0.41 -14.16 -9.95
CA GLU A 79 -1.15 -13.41 -8.94
C GLU A 79 -0.29 -13.12 -7.72
N TYR A 80 -0.68 -12.07 -7.02
CA TYR A 80 -0.14 -11.70 -5.71
C TYR A 80 -1.29 -11.28 -4.81
N ALA A 81 -1.25 -11.66 -3.54
CA ALA A 81 -2.18 -11.19 -2.52
C ALA A 81 -1.41 -10.90 -1.24
N SER A 82 -1.65 -9.74 -0.64
CA SER A 82 -1.03 -9.37 0.62
C SER A 82 -1.57 -10.21 1.78
N ALA A 83 -0.73 -10.40 2.80
CA ALA A 83 -1.12 -11.09 4.03
C ALA A 83 -0.48 -10.34 5.20
N PHE A 84 -0.90 -9.10 5.41
CA PHE A 84 -0.35 -8.23 6.45
C PHE A 84 -0.93 -8.56 7.82
N VAL A 85 -0.14 -8.33 8.85
CA VAL A 85 -0.55 -8.54 10.25
C VAL A 85 -1.78 -7.67 10.57
N GLU A 86 -1.76 -6.41 10.11
CA GLU A 86 -2.88 -5.49 10.24
C GLU A 86 -3.56 -5.32 8.88
N PRO A 87 -4.71 -5.96 8.65
CA PRO A 87 -5.34 -5.94 7.32
C PRO A 87 -6.11 -4.64 7.01
N TYR A 88 -5.71 -3.53 7.57
CA TYR A 88 -6.28 -2.22 7.27
C TYR A 88 -5.85 -1.69 5.91
N PHE A 89 -4.75 -2.20 5.38
CA PHE A 89 -4.33 -2.02 4.00
C PHE A 89 -4.21 -3.41 3.38
N GLU A 90 -4.85 -3.61 2.23
CA GLU A 90 -4.76 -4.86 1.50
C GLU A 90 -4.54 -4.58 0.02
N LEU A 91 -3.73 -5.39 -0.62
CA LEU A 91 -3.44 -5.29 -2.04
C LEU A 91 -3.43 -6.68 -2.65
N ALA A 92 -4.21 -6.85 -3.72
CA ALA A 92 -4.17 -8.06 -4.53
C ALA A 92 -4.03 -7.67 -5.99
N ALA A 93 -3.24 -8.41 -6.73
CA ALA A 93 -3.00 -8.15 -8.14
C ALA A 93 -2.94 -9.47 -8.90
N GLN A 94 -3.46 -9.48 -10.13
CA GLN A 94 -3.36 -10.65 -11.00
C GLN A 94 -3.08 -10.22 -12.42
N ALA A 95 -2.33 -11.06 -13.13
CA ALA A 95 -2.06 -10.85 -14.54
C ALA A 95 -3.34 -11.03 -15.36
N ASP A 96 -3.56 -10.14 -16.32
CA ASP A 96 -4.72 -10.15 -17.20
C ASP A 96 -4.28 -9.74 -18.60
N GLY A 97 -3.89 -10.74 -19.40
CA GLY A 97 -3.26 -10.48 -20.69
C GLY A 97 -1.92 -9.80 -20.50
N ASP A 98 -1.71 -8.68 -21.16
CA ASP A 98 -0.49 -7.87 -21.02
C ASP A 98 -0.55 -6.88 -19.88
N ASP A 99 -1.72 -6.79 -19.22
CA ASP A 99 -1.97 -5.83 -18.13
C ASP A 99 -2.15 -6.57 -16.81
N PHE A 100 -2.51 -5.82 -15.77
CA PHE A 100 -2.78 -6.35 -14.43
C PHE A 100 -4.09 -5.81 -13.91
N ARG A 101 -4.81 -6.64 -13.17
CA ARG A 101 -5.99 -6.22 -12.41
C ARG A 101 -5.56 -6.10 -10.96
N VAL A 102 -5.76 -4.93 -10.36
CA VAL A 102 -5.30 -4.63 -9.01
C VAL A 102 -6.49 -4.23 -8.15
N ALA A 103 -6.67 -4.90 -7.02
CA ALA A 103 -7.67 -4.56 -6.03
C ALA A 103 -6.94 -4.02 -4.78
N VAL A 104 -7.39 -2.87 -4.30
CA VAL A 104 -6.78 -2.23 -3.14
C VAL A 104 -7.86 -1.77 -2.17
N SER A 105 -7.61 -1.93 -0.88
CA SER A 105 -8.46 -1.40 0.17
C SER A 105 -7.63 -0.76 1.27
N PHE A 106 -8.18 0.27 1.88
CA PHE A 106 -7.56 0.98 2.99
C PHE A 106 -8.63 1.43 3.98
N PHE A 107 -8.49 1.00 5.23
CA PHE A 107 -9.41 1.38 6.29
C PHE A 107 -9.15 2.83 6.73
N LEU A 108 -10.23 3.63 6.79
CA LEU A 108 -10.20 5.05 7.15
C LEU A 108 -10.69 5.22 8.59
N PRO A 109 -9.79 5.15 9.60
CA PRO A 109 -10.20 5.04 11.01
C PRO A 109 -10.86 6.28 11.57
N ASN A 110 -10.63 7.46 10.99
CA ASN A 110 -11.15 8.73 11.51
C ASN A 110 -12.35 9.26 10.74
N THR A 111 -13.01 8.42 9.93
CA THR A 111 -14.24 8.80 9.24
C THR A 111 -15.40 8.85 10.22
N MET A 112 -16.45 9.62 9.86
CA MET A 112 -17.58 9.88 10.74
C MET A 112 -18.27 8.63 11.26
N ASP A 113 -18.36 7.60 10.44
CA ASP A 113 -19.02 6.34 10.80
C ASP A 113 -18.07 5.32 11.40
N GLY A 114 -16.76 5.57 11.38
CA GLY A 114 -15.74 4.68 11.94
C GLY A 114 -15.56 3.37 11.21
N ASP A 115 -16.31 3.15 10.12
CA ASP A 115 -16.32 1.90 9.38
C ASP A 115 -16.00 2.08 7.88
N ASP A 116 -15.63 3.28 7.46
CA ASP A 116 -15.39 3.53 6.05
C ASP A 116 -14.08 2.93 5.58
N THR A 117 -14.15 2.24 4.45
CA THR A 117 -12.99 1.66 3.80
C THR A 117 -12.95 2.18 2.36
N ALA A 118 -11.78 2.69 1.95
CA ALA A 118 -11.54 3.03 0.57
C ALA A 118 -11.25 1.74 -0.19
N GLU A 119 -12.08 1.40 -1.17
CA GLU A 119 -11.91 0.19 -1.97
C GLU A 119 -12.03 0.54 -3.44
N LEU A 120 -11.10 0.05 -4.24
CA LEU A 120 -11.22 0.16 -5.69
C LEU A 120 -10.50 -0.98 -6.39
N GLU A 121 -10.95 -1.25 -7.61
CA GLU A 121 -10.27 -2.15 -8.53
C GLU A 121 -9.80 -1.31 -9.71
N ALA A 122 -8.52 -1.46 -10.05
CA ALA A 122 -7.89 -0.70 -11.12
C ALA A 122 -7.26 -1.66 -12.13
N ARG A 123 -7.21 -1.24 -13.38
CA ARG A 123 -6.43 -1.92 -14.40
C ARG A 123 -5.13 -1.15 -14.58
N MET A 124 -4.01 -1.84 -14.49
CA MET A 124 -2.69 -1.26 -14.65
C MET A 124 -1.98 -1.88 -15.84
N THR A 125 -1.37 -1.04 -16.65
CA THR A 125 -0.48 -1.50 -17.71
C THR A 125 0.83 -2.01 -17.12
N LYS A 126 1.61 -2.73 -17.91
CA LYS A 126 2.95 -3.17 -17.47
C LYS A 126 3.84 -1.98 -17.11
N ALA A 127 3.75 -0.89 -17.86
CA ALA A 127 4.50 0.34 -17.56
C ALA A 127 4.08 0.94 -16.21
N GLU A 128 2.78 0.95 -15.92
CA GLU A 128 2.26 1.45 -14.65
C GLU A 128 2.67 0.56 -13.48
N MET A 129 2.63 -0.76 -13.67
CA MET A 129 3.09 -1.71 -12.64
C MET A 129 4.59 -1.52 -12.37
N THR A 130 5.39 -1.35 -13.41
CA THR A 130 6.83 -1.10 -13.26
C THR A 130 7.07 0.21 -12.49
N ALA A 131 6.32 1.25 -12.80
CA ALA A 131 6.43 2.53 -12.10
C ALA A 131 6.05 2.39 -10.61
N LEU A 132 5.00 1.62 -10.32
CA LEU A 132 4.61 1.34 -8.92
C LEU A 132 5.74 0.61 -8.19
N ILE A 133 6.34 -0.40 -8.80
CA ILE A 133 7.45 -1.15 -8.20
C ILE A 133 8.65 -0.24 -7.95
N ASP A 134 8.97 0.67 -8.88
CA ASP A 134 10.05 1.63 -8.70
C ASP A 134 9.80 2.56 -7.50
N GLU A 135 8.55 3.02 -7.32
CA GLU A 135 8.16 3.81 -6.15
C GLU A 135 8.32 3.00 -4.86
N LEU A 136 7.91 1.73 -4.89
CA LEU A 136 8.03 0.84 -3.73
C LEU A 136 9.50 0.57 -3.39
N ASP A 137 10.37 0.40 -4.38
CA ASP A 137 11.81 0.24 -4.16
C ASP A 137 12.39 1.47 -3.46
N GLN A 138 11.98 2.66 -3.87
CA GLN A 138 12.43 3.91 -3.25
C GLN A 138 11.93 4.00 -1.80
N LEU A 139 10.70 3.60 -1.54
CA LEU A 139 10.14 3.57 -0.19
C LEU A 139 10.87 2.56 0.70
N CYS A 140 11.19 1.38 0.19
CA CYS A 140 11.98 0.39 0.91
C CYS A 140 13.38 0.93 1.29
N ALA A 141 14.01 1.67 0.38
CA ALA A 141 15.30 2.28 0.64
C ALA A 141 15.22 3.39 1.69
N LYS A 142 14.12 4.14 1.68
CA LYS A 142 13.90 5.25 2.63
C LYS A 142 13.54 4.75 4.03
N TYR A 143 12.84 3.61 4.12
CA TYR A 143 12.35 3.06 5.37
C TYR A 143 12.86 1.62 5.58
N PRO A 144 14.19 1.46 5.81
CA PRO A 144 14.74 0.12 6.08
C PRO A 144 14.30 -0.41 7.43
N ASP A 145 14.45 -1.73 7.61
CA ASP A 145 14.18 -2.38 8.89
C ASP A 145 15.06 -1.78 9.99
N ARG A 146 14.50 -1.64 11.17
CA ARG A 146 15.19 -1.18 12.37
C ARG A 146 15.26 -2.29 13.41
N THR A 147 16.31 -2.30 14.17
CA THR A 147 16.52 -3.27 15.27
C THR A 147 16.57 -2.58 16.63
#